data_6af34135aca81c9f1000cad7c922b939
#
_entry.id   6af34135aca81c9f1000cad7c922b939
#
_cell.length_a   1.000
_cell.length_b   1.000
_cell.length_c   1.000
_cell.angle_alpha   90.00
_cell.angle_beta   90.00
_cell.angle_gamma   90.00
#
_symmetry.space_group_name_H-M   'P 1'
#
loop_
_entity.id
_entity.type
_entity.pdbx_description
1 polymer ?
#
loop_
_entity_poly.entity_id
_entity_poly.type
_entity_poly.pdbx_seq_one_letter_code
_entity_poly.pdbx_strand_id
1 'polypeptide(L)'
;AVASFYALTIPFTGVLFLRRQWVLGKAYRYITPGEMYSDYYGGNAIRMLTVLVAFLFSVPYLGVQLRASGDLFYVLTDGLINPNTGMIALSTVVMIYVASGGLKSVAFVDCAQAILLALGIVILGGVVIYYAGGWSGFIASFAEIIRNDITSGENLTVDGFSKKVALPGSIQFVSSGSQSVGGSWTGIMCMTYMFALMGIQSSPAFSMWAFSNKTSRAF
;
A
#
# COMPACT_ATOMS: atom_id res chain seq x y z
N ALA A 1 12.41 -3.55 -3.73
CA ALA A 1 12.39 -4.49 -2.59
C ALA A 1 11.13 -4.34 -1.74
N VAL A 2 10.84 -3.17 -1.14
CA VAL A 2 9.67 -2.99 -0.26
C VAL A 2 8.35 -3.30 -0.97
N ALA A 3 8.13 -2.79 -2.18
CA ALA A 3 6.94 -3.07 -2.97
C ALA A 3 6.76 -4.57 -3.27
N SER A 4 7.84 -5.32 -3.45
CA SER A 4 7.80 -6.77 -3.66
C SER A 4 7.37 -7.52 -2.40
N PHE A 5 7.76 -7.05 -1.22
CA PHE A 5 7.28 -7.62 0.04
C PHE A 5 5.80 -7.35 0.27
N TYR A 6 5.30 -6.17 -0.09
CA TYR A 6 3.87 -5.87 -0.08
C TYR A 6 3.09 -6.84 -0.96
N ALA A 7 3.56 -7.07 -2.18
CA ALA A 7 2.90 -7.93 -3.13
C ALA A 7 2.83 -9.40 -2.68
N LEU A 8 3.81 -9.86 -1.88
CA LEU A 8 3.88 -11.24 -1.40
C LEU A 8 3.18 -11.46 -0.06
N THR A 9 3.35 -10.55 0.89
CA THR A 9 2.88 -10.76 2.26
C THR A 9 1.38 -10.58 2.42
N ILE A 10 0.79 -9.62 1.73
CA ILE A 10 -0.66 -9.35 1.83
C ILE A 10 -1.49 -10.52 1.28
N PRO A 11 -1.29 -11.00 0.03
CA PRO A 11 -2.05 -12.14 -0.48
C PRO A 11 -1.82 -13.42 0.30
N PHE A 12 -0.59 -13.69 0.74
CA PHE A 12 -0.25 -14.90 1.48
C PHE A 12 -1.05 -15.00 2.79
N THR A 13 -1.07 -13.95 3.58
CA THR A 13 -1.86 -13.91 4.81
C THR A 13 -3.36 -13.90 4.53
N GLY A 14 -3.79 -13.30 3.42
CA GLY A 14 -5.18 -13.35 2.95
C GLY A 14 -5.66 -14.79 2.74
N VAL A 15 -4.91 -15.60 2.02
CA VAL A 15 -5.22 -17.02 1.79
C VAL A 15 -5.30 -17.80 3.10
N LEU A 16 -4.43 -17.52 4.06
CA LEU A 16 -4.40 -18.25 5.32
C LEU A 16 -5.56 -17.89 6.27
N PHE A 17 -5.91 -16.60 6.34
CA PHE A 17 -6.81 -16.11 7.39
C PHE A 17 -8.21 -15.76 6.89
N LEU A 18 -8.38 -15.18 5.70
CA LEU A 18 -9.68 -14.66 5.25
C LEU A 18 -10.71 -15.78 5.06
N ARG A 19 -10.31 -16.93 4.54
CA ARG A 19 -11.22 -18.07 4.41
C ARG A 19 -11.70 -18.58 5.76
N ARG A 20 -10.84 -18.61 6.78
CA ARG A 20 -11.21 -19.02 8.13
C ARG A 20 -12.15 -18.01 8.78
N GLN A 21 -11.86 -16.73 8.61
CA GLN A 21 -12.74 -15.65 9.07
C GLN A 21 -14.12 -15.73 8.41
N TRP A 22 -14.16 -16.01 7.09
CA TRP A 22 -15.41 -16.20 6.36
C TRP A 22 -16.24 -17.35 6.94
N VAL A 23 -15.64 -18.51 7.21
CA VAL A 23 -16.33 -19.67 7.80
C VAL A 23 -16.93 -19.32 9.16
N LEU A 24 -16.14 -18.67 10.03
CA LEU A 24 -16.60 -18.22 11.33
C LEU A 24 -17.73 -17.18 11.21
N GLY A 25 -17.57 -16.20 10.33
CA GLY A 25 -18.58 -15.18 10.06
C GLY A 25 -19.91 -15.77 9.57
N LYS A 26 -19.86 -16.82 8.74
CA LYS A 26 -21.10 -17.51 8.28
C LYS A 26 -21.71 -18.41 9.34
N ALA A 27 -20.89 -19.10 10.13
CA ALA A 27 -21.37 -20.02 11.18
C ALA A 27 -22.04 -19.25 12.32
N TYR A 28 -21.42 -18.14 12.77
CA TYR A 28 -21.86 -17.38 13.93
C TYR A 28 -22.54 -16.03 13.58
N ARG A 29 -22.66 -15.71 12.28
CA ARG A 29 -23.27 -14.48 11.75
C ARG A 29 -22.56 -13.20 12.21
N TYR A 30 -21.23 -13.25 12.36
CA TYR A 30 -20.46 -12.05 12.67
C TYR A 30 -20.43 -11.09 11.49
N ILE A 31 -20.56 -9.80 11.79
CA ILE A 31 -20.44 -8.70 10.82
C ILE A 31 -19.13 -7.98 10.99
N THR A 32 -18.63 -7.91 12.22
CA THR A 32 -17.40 -7.22 12.56
C THR A 32 -16.42 -8.13 13.30
N PRO A 33 -15.10 -7.91 13.18
CA PRO A 33 -14.13 -8.66 13.98
C PRO A 33 -14.28 -8.43 15.48
N GLY A 34 -14.77 -7.25 15.89
CA GLY A 34 -15.05 -6.95 17.30
C GLY A 34 -16.11 -7.86 17.90
N GLU A 35 -17.12 -8.28 17.12
CA GLU A 35 -18.11 -9.26 17.55
C GLU A 35 -17.48 -10.63 17.75
N MET A 36 -16.68 -11.08 16.80
CA MET A 36 -15.95 -12.35 16.87
C MET A 36 -15.05 -12.42 18.13
N TYR A 37 -14.29 -11.36 18.39
CA TYR A 37 -13.44 -11.32 19.58
C TYR A 37 -14.22 -11.23 20.88
N SER A 38 -15.34 -10.48 20.90
CA SER A 38 -16.20 -10.37 22.06
C SER A 38 -16.84 -11.71 22.44
N ASP A 39 -17.21 -12.50 21.44
CA ASP A 39 -17.78 -13.83 21.64
C ASP A 39 -16.72 -14.83 22.14
N TYR A 40 -15.52 -14.78 21.57
CA TYR A 40 -14.43 -15.68 21.92
C TYR A 40 -13.83 -15.42 23.31
N TYR A 41 -13.56 -14.15 23.65
CA TYR A 41 -12.93 -13.77 24.91
C TYR A 41 -13.92 -13.47 26.05
N GLY A 42 -15.19 -13.31 25.73
CA GLY A 42 -16.20 -12.89 26.67
C GLY A 42 -16.13 -11.41 27.06
N GLY A 43 -17.21 -10.69 26.92
CA GLY A 43 -17.35 -9.32 27.41
C GLY A 43 -17.10 -8.22 26.36
N ASN A 44 -17.61 -7.03 26.67
CA ASN A 44 -17.60 -5.87 25.78
C ASN A 44 -16.26 -5.12 25.74
N ALA A 45 -15.37 -5.34 26.70
CA ALA A 45 -14.09 -4.63 26.80
C ALA A 45 -13.20 -4.88 25.56
N ILE A 46 -13.14 -6.12 25.11
CA ILE A 46 -12.36 -6.48 23.92
C ILE A 46 -12.95 -5.88 22.64
N ARG A 47 -14.28 -5.78 22.56
CA ARG A 47 -14.98 -5.12 21.46
C ARG A 47 -14.63 -3.63 21.40
N MET A 48 -14.64 -2.94 22.54
CA MET A 48 -14.26 -1.54 22.65
C MET A 48 -12.78 -1.33 22.30
N LEU A 49 -11.91 -2.22 22.75
CA LEU A 49 -10.49 -2.20 22.40
C LEU A 49 -10.29 -2.36 20.90
N THR A 50 -11.00 -3.28 20.23
CA THR A 50 -10.93 -3.48 18.79
C THR A 50 -11.35 -2.22 18.02
N VAL A 51 -12.41 -1.55 18.46
CA VAL A 51 -12.85 -0.29 17.85
C VAL A 51 -11.83 0.82 18.05
N LEU A 52 -11.25 0.94 19.25
CA LEU A 52 -10.22 1.94 19.54
C LEU A 52 -8.98 1.74 18.67
N VAL A 53 -8.47 0.51 18.58
CA VAL A 53 -7.31 0.17 17.76
C VAL A 53 -7.60 0.44 16.28
N ALA A 54 -8.78 0.06 15.80
CA ALA A 54 -9.19 0.34 14.43
C ALA A 54 -9.22 1.84 14.13
N PHE A 55 -9.75 2.65 15.04
CA PHE A 55 -9.81 4.09 14.91
C PHE A 55 -8.41 4.73 14.89
N LEU A 56 -7.56 4.36 15.86
CA LEU A 56 -6.18 4.84 15.95
C LEU A 56 -5.33 4.50 14.71
N PHE A 57 -5.60 3.38 14.08
CA PHE A 57 -4.94 2.99 12.82
C PHE A 57 -5.52 3.73 11.62
N SER A 58 -6.84 3.79 11.50
CA SER A 58 -7.51 4.31 10.30
C SER A 58 -7.34 5.81 10.12
N VAL A 59 -7.34 6.59 11.21
CA VAL A 59 -7.25 8.05 11.11
C VAL A 59 -5.92 8.53 10.52
N PRO A 60 -4.74 8.10 11.01
CA PRO A 60 -3.46 8.47 10.39
C PRO A 60 -3.34 7.94 8.96
N TYR A 61 -3.81 6.71 8.70
CA TYR A 61 -3.76 6.11 7.37
C TYR A 61 -4.57 6.91 6.35
N LEU A 62 -5.80 7.31 6.69
CA LEU A 62 -6.61 8.19 5.85
C LEU A 62 -5.98 9.57 5.67
N GLY A 63 -5.36 10.12 6.72
CA GLY A 63 -4.67 11.41 6.65
C GLY A 63 -3.57 11.42 5.59
N VAL A 64 -2.76 10.37 5.51
CA VAL A 64 -1.71 10.23 4.48
C VAL A 64 -2.31 10.14 3.08
N GLN A 65 -3.40 9.37 2.91
CA GLN A 65 -4.08 9.23 1.61
C GLN A 65 -4.68 10.55 1.13
N LEU A 66 -5.33 11.28 2.02
CA LEU A 66 -5.90 12.59 1.70
C LEU A 66 -4.81 13.60 1.36
N ARG A 67 -3.70 13.61 2.08
CA ARG A 67 -2.57 14.48 1.78
C ARG A 67 -2.01 14.20 0.39
N ALA A 68 -1.76 12.94 0.07
CA ALA A 68 -1.28 12.54 -1.25
C ALA A 68 -2.23 12.97 -2.39
N SER A 69 -3.55 12.87 -2.16
CA SER A 69 -4.54 13.34 -3.13
C SER A 69 -4.51 14.86 -3.33
N GLY A 70 -4.34 15.62 -2.25
CA GLY A 70 -4.21 17.08 -2.33
C GLY A 70 -2.97 17.52 -3.10
N ASP A 71 -1.84 16.89 -2.82
CA ASP A 71 -0.58 17.17 -3.52
C ASP A 71 -0.68 16.78 -5.02
N LEU A 72 -1.41 15.70 -5.35
CA LEU A 72 -1.69 15.32 -6.73
C LEU A 72 -2.50 16.40 -7.47
N PHE A 73 -3.58 16.94 -6.88
CA PHE A 73 -4.35 18.02 -7.48
C PHE A 73 -3.50 19.28 -7.68
N TYR A 74 -2.65 19.61 -6.73
CA TYR A 74 -1.73 20.75 -6.85
C TYR A 74 -0.81 20.60 -8.06
N VAL A 75 -0.20 19.42 -8.22
CA VAL A 75 0.71 19.14 -9.35
C VAL A 75 -0.04 19.11 -10.70
N LEU A 76 -1.20 18.45 -10.76
CA LEU A 76 -1.98 18.34 -12.00
C LEU A 76 -2.55 19.68 -12.49
N THR A 77 -2.72 20.65 -11.59
CA THR A 77 -3.26 21.98 -11.92
C THR A 77 -2.19 23.06 -11.97
N ASP A 78 -0.89 22.70 -11.99
CA ASP A 78 0.22 23.64 -11.94
C ASP A 78 0.11 24.66 -10.80
N GLY A 79 -0.36 24.21 -9.64
CA GLY A 79 -0.50 25.01 -8.45
C GLY A 79 -1.81 25.82 -8.34
N LEU A 80 -2.71 25.74 -9.30
CA LEU A 80 -3.99 26.47 -9.26
C LEU A 80 -4.88 26.02 -8.09
N ILE A 81 -4.89 24.74 -7.78
CA ILE A 81 -5.66 24.18 -6.66
C ILE A 81 -4.72 23.95 -5.48
N ASN A 82 -4.99 24.64 -4.38
CA ASN A 82 -4.27 24.43 -3.14
C ASN A 82 -4.47 22.99 -2.64
N PRO A 83 -3.43 22.30 -2.10
CA PRO A 83 -3.54 20.93 -1.60
C PRO A 83 -4.70 20.71 -0.62
N ASN A 84 -4.95 21.67 0.27
CA ASN A 84 -6.07 21.57 1.21
C ASN A 84 -7.44 21.55 0.50
N THR A 85 -7.60 22.36 -0.54
CA THR A 85 -8.83 22.35 -1.35
C THR A 85 -9.00 21.05 -2.09
N GLY A 86 -7.92 20.50 -2.67
CA GLY A 86 -7.93 19.19 -3.33
C GLY A 86 -8.31 18.05 -2.38
N MET A 87 -7.76 18.06 -1.15
CA MET A 87 -8.13 17.10 -0.11
C MET A 87 -9.62 17.15 0.23
N ILE A 88 -10.16 18.35 0.45
CA ILE A 88 -11.57 18.54 0.81
C ILE A 88 -12.47 18.10 -0.35
N ALA A 89 -12.15 18.48 -1.57
CA ALA A 89 -12.92 18.10 -2.75
C ALA A 89 -13.00 16.58 -2.91
N LEU A 90 -11.86 15.88 -2.87
CA LEU A 90 -11.84 14.43 -2.99
C LEU A 90 -12.55 13.74 -1.83
N SER A 91 -12.30 14.18 -0.59
CA SER A 91 -12.97 13.64 0.60
C SER A 91 -14.48 13.74 0.49
N THR A 92 -14.98 14.86 -0.02
CA THR A 92 -16.42 15.09 -0.20
C THR A 92 -17.00 14.11 -1.22
N VAL A 93 -16.34 13.92 -2.36
CA VAL A 93 -16.77 12.95 -3.38
C VAL A 93 -16.80 11.53 -2.81
N VAL A 94 -15.71 11.12 -2.11
CA VAL A 94 -15.63 9.80 -1.47
C VAL A 94 -16.76 9.62 -0.46
N MET A 95 -16.99 10.61 0.39
CA MET A 95 -18.04 10.55 1.42
C MET A 95 -19.43 10.40 0.80
N ILE A 96 -19.71 11.11 -0.29
CA ILE A 96 -21.00 11.02 -0.98
C ILE A 96 -21.23 9.62 -1.55
N TYR A 97 -20.28 9.05 -2.29
CA TYR A 97 -20.50 7.73 -2.89
C TYR A 97 -20.50 6.60 -1.86
N VAL A 98 -19.69 6.70 -0.79
CA VAL A 98 -19.71 5.71 0.28
C VAL A 98 -21.02 5.77 1.07
N ALA A 99 -21.49 6.97 1.41
CA ALA A 99 -22.77 7.14 2.12
C ALA A 99 -23.97 6.67 1.31
N SER A 100 -23.97 6.90 -0.02
CA SER A 100 -25.09 6.53 -0.88
C SER A 100 -25.09 5.05 -1.28
N GLY A 101 -23.93 4.44 -1.48
CA GLY A 101 -23.84 3.09 -2.05
C GLY A 101 -23.31 2.02 -1.10
N GLY A 102 -22.79 2.40 0.06
CA GLY A 102 -22.23 1.50 1.06
C GLY A 102 -21.09 0.64 0.51
N LEU A 103 -20.84 -0.51 1.15
CA LEU A 103 -19.74 -1.42 0.81
C LEU A 103 -19.78 -1.94 -0.64
N LYS A 104 -20.97 -2.09 -1.21
CA LYS A 104 -21.12 -2.54 -2.60
C LYS A 104 -20.64 -1.51 -3.60
N SER A 105 -20.91 -0.23 -3.37
CA SER A 105 -20.42 0.87 -4.20
C SER A 105 -18.91 0.96 -4.14
N VAL A 106 -18.34 0.86 -2.95
CA VAL A 106 -16.88 0.83 -2.75
C VAL A 106 -16.25 -0.31 -3.57
N ALA A 107 -16.82 -1.52 -3.52
CA ALA A 107 -16.30 -2.66 -4.27
C ALA A 107 -16.24 -2.42 -5.80
N PHE A 108 -17.26 -1.81 -6.36
CA PHE A 108 -17.26 -1.47 -7.81
C PHE A 108 -16.22 -0.40 -8.14
N VAL A 109 -16.10 0.63 -7.31
CA VAL A 109 -15.12 1.70 -7.50
C VAL A 109 -13.71 1.13 -7.39
N ASP A 110 -13.43 0.31 -6.38
CA ASP A 110 -12.14 -0.34 -6.17
C ASP A 110 -11.75 -1.24 -7.36
N CYS A 111 -12.70 -1.99 -7.90
CA CYS A 111 -12.47 -2.81 -9.09
C CYS A 111 -12.09 -1.96 -10.32
N ALA A 112 -12.81 -0.88 -10.56
CA ALA A 112 -12.51 0.05 -11.65
C ALA A 112 -11.15 0.72 -11.45
N GLN A 113 -10.83 1.15 -10.23
CA GLN A 113 -9.55 1.76 -9.88
C GLN A 113 -8.39 0.77 -10.03
N ALA A 114 -8.56 -0.50 -9.67
CA ALA A 114 -7.53 -1.52 -9.85
C ALA A 114 -7.19 -1.74 -11.33
N ILE A 115 -8.20 -1.76 -12.21
CA ILE A 115 -8.00 -1.86 -13.66
C ILE A 115 -7.27 -0.62 -14.19
N LEU A 116 -7.71 0.58 -13.80
CA LEU A 116 -7.08 1.84 -14.21
C LEU A 116 -5.63 1.93 -13.72
N LEU A 117 -5.36 1.48 -12.49
CA LEU A 117 -4.02 1.44 -11.92
C LEU A 117 -3.11 0.50 -12.74
N ALA A 118 -3.57 -0.70 -13.04
CA ALA A 118 -2.81 -1.67 -13.82
C ALA A 118 -2.49 -1.13 -15.23
N LEU A 119 -3.48 -0.57 -15.90
CA LEU A 119 -3.29 0.07 -17.21
C LEU A 119 -2.35 1.28 -17.13
N GLY A 120 -2.51 2.13 -16.12
CA GLY A 120 -1.67 3.29 -15.90
C GLY A 120 -0.19 2.93 -15.72
N ILE A 121 0.10 1.91 -14.93
CA ILE A 121 1.48 1.42 -14.72
C ILE A 121 2.09 0.91 -16.03
N VAL A 122 1.34 0.13 -16.80
CA VAL A 122 1.81 -0.42 -18.09
C VAL A 122 2.04 0.71 -19.10
N ILE A 123 1.11 1.65 -19.22
CA ILE A 123 1.22 2.80 -20.12
C ILE A 123 2.42 3.67 -19.71
N LEU A 124 2.55 4.00 -18.42
CA LEU A 124 3.67 4.80 -17.92
C LEU A 124 5.01 4.11 -18.21
N GLY A 125 5.12 2.81 -17.94
CA GLY A 125 6.31 2.03 -18.27
C GLY A 125 6.63 2.06 -19.76
N GLY A 126 5.64 1.92 -20.61
CA GLY A 126 5.78 2.01 -22.07
C GLY A 126 6.25 3.39 -22.53
N VAL A 127 5.67 4.45 -21.98
CA VAL A 127 6.05 5.85 -22.27
C VAL A 127 7.50 6.11 -21.86
N VAL A 128 7.91 5.69 -20.66
CA VAL A 128 9.29 5.83 -20.18
C VAL A 128 10.28 5.12 -21.11
N ILE A 129 9.98 3.88 -21.49
CA ILE A 129 10.83 3.12 -22.42
C ILE A 129 10.89 3.80 -23.79
N TYR A 130 9.77 4.32 -24.30
CA TYR A 130 9.72 5.04 -25.57
C TYR A 130 10.60 6.30 -25.55
N TYR A 131 10.47 7.15 -24.53
CA TYR A 131 11.28 8.37 -24.40
C TYR A 131 12.75 8.09 -24.10
N ALA A 132 13.08 6.96 -23.51
CA ALA A 132 14.46 6.53 -23.32
C ALA A 132 15.15 6.02 -24.60
N GLY A 133 14.46 6.02 -25.74
CA GLY A 133 15.01 5.49 -26.99
C GLY A 133 14.86 3.97 -27.14
N GLY A 134 13.77 3.40 -26.60
CA GLY A 134 13.49 1.98 -26.59
C GLY A 134 14.22 1.22 -25.47
N TRP A 135 14.16 -0.09 -25.52
CA TRP A 135 14.76 -0.94 -24.47
C TRP A 135 16.28 -0.77 -24.36
N SER A 136 16.98 -0.65 -25.50
CA SER A 136 18.44 -0.42 -25.51
C SER A 136 18.83 0.93 -24.93
N GLY A 137 18.09 1.99 -25.25
CA GLY A 137 18.30 3.32 -24.67
C GLY A 137 18.01 3.34 -23.17
N PHE A 138 16.97 2.67 -22.74
CA PHE A 138 16.66 2.51 -21.34
C PHE A 138 17.79 1.84 -20.54
N ILE A 139 18.35 0.74 -21.06
CA ILE A 139 19.52 0.08 -20.45
C ILE A 139 20.76 0.97 -20.46
N ALA A 140 21.00 1.70 -21.57
CA ALA A 140 22.12 2.62 -21.68
C ALA A 140 22.03 3.77 -20.65
N SER A 141 20.82 4.29 -20.41
CA SER A 141 20.59 5.32 -19.39
C SER A 141 20.94 4.84 -17.98
N PHE A 142 20.70 3.57 -17.65
CA PHE A 142 21.17 3.00 -16.39
C PHE A 142 22.70 2.96 -16.29
N ALA A 143 23.38 2.57 -17.36
CA ALA A 143 24.84 2.55 -17.39
C ALA A 143 25.43 3.96 -17.22
N GLU A 144 24.77 4.97 -17.77
CA GLU A 144 25.16 6.37 -17.61
C GLU A 144 24.96 6.88 -16.18
N ILE A 145 23.83 6.57 -15.56
CA ILE A 145 23.58 6.92 -14.15
C ILE A 145 24.64 6.29 -13.24
N ILE A 146 24.99 5.02 -13.47
CA ILE A 146 26.03 4.32 -12.70
C ILE A 146 27.38 5.02 -12.90
N ARG A 147 27.73 5.40 -14.12
CA ARG A 147 28.98 6.09 -14.44
C ARG A 147 29.06 7.45 -13.76
N ASN A 148 27.97 8.20 -13.79
CA ASN A 148 27.89 9.51 -13.13
C ASN A 148 27.97 9.40 -11.60
N ASP A 149 27.37 8.40 -11.00
CA ASP A 149 27.47 8.12 -9.55
C ASP A 149 28.92 7.82 -9.13
N ILE A 150 29.64 7.05 -9.93
CA ILE A 150 31.07 6.74 -9.69
C ILE A 150 31.93 8.00 -9.85
N THR A 151 31.63 8.84 -10.86
CA THR A 151 32.47 10.00 -11.20
C THR A 151 32.23 11.19 -10.29
N SER A 152 31.02 11.39 -9.80
CA SER A 152 30.65 12.50 -8.89
C SER A 152 31.19 12.31 -7.46
N GLY A 153 31.56 11.10 -7.09
CA GLY A 153 31.98 10.77 -5.73
C GLY A 153 30.89 10.93 -4.67
N GLU A 154 29.69 11.29 -5.09
CA GLU A 154 28.50 11.36 -4.24
C GLU A 154 27.92 9.98 -3.99
N ASN A 155 28.67 8.99 -3.60
CA ASN A 155 28.22 7.63 -3.33
C ASN A 155 26.77 7.57 -2.81
N LEU A 156 25.81 7.81 -3.69
CA LEU A 156 24.38 7.74 -3.39
C LEU A 156 23.96 6.30 -3.06
N THR A 157 24.78 5.35 -3.50
CA THR A 157 24.57 3.93 -3.26
C THR A 157 25.89 3.24 -2.89
N VAL A 158 25.93 2.61 -1.74
CA VAL A 158 27.08 1.77 -1.36
C VAL A 158 27.21 0.64 -2.40
N ASP A 159 28.39 0.47 -2.98
CA ASP A 159 28.87 -0.65 -3.82
C ASP A 159 27.86 -1.44 -4.69
N GLY A 160 26.60 -1.46 -4.32
CA GLY A 160 25.59 -2.28 -4.98
C GLY A 160 25.07 -1.69 -6.28
N PHE A 161 25.10 -0.38 -6.44
CA PHE A 161 24.58 0.28 -7.63
C PHE A 161 25.55 0.12 -8.80
N SER A 162 26.83 0.37 -8.56
CA SER A 162 27.90 0.20 -9.56
C SER A 162 28.16 -1.27 -9.90
N LYS A 163 28.04 -2.19 -8.94
CA LYS A 163 28.37 -3.61 -9.14
C LYS A 163 27.20 -4.48 -9.58
N LYS A 164 25.95 -4.11 -9.24
CA LYS A 164 24.76 -4.95 -9.47
C LYS A 164 23.73 -4.36 -10.41
N VAL A 165 24.00 -3.20 -11.00
CA VAL A 165 23.06 -2.48 -11.88
C VAL A 165 21.68 -2.34 -11.20
N ALA A 166 21.69 -1.96 -9.94
CA ALA A 166 20.46 -1.84 -9.16
C ALA A 166 19.99 -0.40 -9.11
N LEU A 167 18.69 -0.20 -9.13
CA LEU A 167 18.07 1.11 -9.00
C LEU A 167 18.47 1.77 -7.67
N PRO A 168 18.69 3.09 -7.64
CA PRO A 168 18.87 3.82 -6.39
C PRO A 168 17.75 3.51 -5.42
N GLY A 169 18.10 3.21 -4.19
CA GLY A 169 17.14 2.86 -3.15
C GLY A 169 16.76 1.39 -3.04
N SER A 170 16.98 0.56 -4.05
CA SER A 170 16.59 -0.86 -3.98
C SER A 170 17.57 -1.72 -3.17
N ILE A 171 18.84 -1.40 -3.15
CA ILE A 171 19.86 -2.09 -2.35
C ILE A 171 20.11 -1.40 -1.01
N GLN A 172 19.90 -0.11 -0.94
CA GLN A 172 20.00 0.68 0.29
C GLN A 172 19.10 0.14 1.42
N PHE A 173 18.02 -0.55 1.06
CA PHE A 173 17.12 -1.17 2.01
C PHE A 173 17.73 -2.34 2.79
N VAL A 174 18.81 -2.91 2.30
CA VAL A 174 19.45 -4.11 2.89
C VAL A 174 20.79 -3.76 3.50
N SER A 175 21.13 -2.49 3.62
CA SER A 175 22.38 -2.09 4.24
C SER A 175 22.36 -2.39 5.73
N SER A 176 23.42 -3.03 6.19
CA SER A 176 23.64 -3.32 7.60
C SER A 176 24.09 -2.05 8.33
N GLY A 177 23.19 -1.46 9.10
CA GLY A 177 23.54 -0.39 10.02
C GLY A 177 22.74 0.89 9.87
N SER A 178 22.69 1.67 10.92
CA SER A 178 21.99 2.94 11.02
C SER A 178 22.67 4.10 10.29
N GLN A 179 23.85 3.89 9.76
CA GLN A 179 24.69 4.93 9.13
C GLN A 179 25.06 4.63 7.68
N SER A 180 24.38 3.75 7.01
CA SER A 180 24.61 3.53 5.60
C SER A 180 24.15 4.74 4.80
N VAL A 181 25.01 5.19 3.92
CA VAL A 181 24.72 6.27 2.99
C VAL A 181 23.41 5.96 2.24
N GLY A 182 22.41 6.79 2.46
CA GLY A 182 21.14 6.74 1.74
C GLY A 182 20.04 5.82 2.30
N GLY A 183 20.25 5.11 3.40
CA GLY A 183 19.25 4.13 3.81
C GLY A 183 18.74 4.26 5.24
N SER A 184 17.52 4.74 5.40
CA SER A 184 16.74 4.51 6.63
C SER A 184 16.21 3.06 6.74
N TRP A 185 16.43 2.24 5.73
CA TRP A 185 15.91 0.88 5.63
C TRP A 185 16.98 -0.17 5.93
N THR A 186 17.06 -0.56 7.18
CA THR A 186 17.88 -1.71 7.61
C THR A 186 17.13 -3.02 7.35
N GLY A 187 17.84 -4.15 7.39
CA GLY A 187 17.21 -5.48 7.30
C GLY A 187 16.11 -5.68 8.37
N ILE A 188 16.33 -5.16 9.59
CA ILE A 188 15.34 -5.18 10.68
C ILE A 188 14.12 -4.36 10.30
N MET A 189 14.29 -3.20 9.68
CA MET A 189 13.18 -2.35 9.24
C MET A 189 12.35 -3.05 8.15
N CYS A 190 12.99 -3.70 7.19
CA CYS A 190 12.30 -4.51 6.18
C CYS A 190 11.50 -5.65 6.81
N MET A 191 12.06 -6.36 7.78
CA MET A 191 11.34 -7.40 8.52
C MET A 191 10.18 -6.84 9.32
N THR A 192 10.35 -5.70 9.98
CA THR A 192 9.27 -5.02 10.72
C THR A 192 8.11 -4.67 9.81
N TYR A 193 8.40 -4.13 8.62
CA TYR A 193 7.35 -3.85 7.62
C TYR A 193 6.68 -5.12 7.13
N MET A 194 7.42 -6.19 6.91
CA MET A 194 6.84 -7.47 6.52
C MET A 194 5.85 -7.99 7.56
N PHE A 195 6.22 -7.96 8.84
CA PHE A 195 5.32 -8.38 9.93
C PHE A 195 4.13 -7.45 10.11
N ALA A 196 4.32 -6.14 9.99
CA ALA A 196 3.23 -5.16 10.06
C ALA A 196 2.21 -5.41 8.95
N LEU A 197 2.66 -5.74 7.75
CA LEU A 197 1.79 -6.04 6.61
C LEU A 197 1.06 -7.39 6.74
N MET A 198 1.67 -8.37 7.39
CA MET A 198 0.98 -9.62 7.71
C MET A 198 -0.24 -9.40 8.62
N GLY A 199 -0.20 -8.37 9.48
CA GLY A 199 -1.29 -7.99 10.36
C GLY A 199 -2.48 -7.28 9.68
N ILE A 200 -2.30 -6.79 8.46
CA ILE A 200 -3.33 -5.99 7.78
C ILE A 200 -4.66 -6.74 7.60
N GLN A 201 -4.60 -8.06 7.42
CA GLN A 201 -5.78 -8.92 7.27
C GLN A 201 -6.63 -9.01 8.56
N SER A 202 -6.02 -8.70 9.70
CA SER A 202 -6.72 -8.66 11.00
C SER A 202 -7.38 -7.31 11.26
N SER A 203 -7.11 -6.30 10.43
CA SER A 203 -7.75 -5.00 10.55
C SER A 203 -9.25 -5.10 10.24
N PRO A 204 -10.10 -4.30 10.90
CA PRO A 204 -11.55 -4.34 10.67
C PRO A 204 -11.94 -4.13 9.22
N ALA A 205 -11.26 -3.27 8.51
CA ALA A 205 -11.53 -2.98 7.10
C ALA A 205 -11.41 -4.24 6.21
N PHE A 206 -10.33 -5.00 6.34
CA PHE A 206 -10.13 -6.22 5.55
C PHE A 206 -10.98 -7.40 6.05
N SER A 207 -11.12 -7.55 7.36
CA SER A 207 -11.97 -8.61 7.94
C SER A 207 -13.44 -8.48 7.55
N MET A 208 -13.96 -7.26 7.44
CA MET A 208 -15.33 -7.01 6.97
C MET A 208 -15.56 -7.49 5.54
N TRP A 209 -14.57 -7.44 4.66
CA TRP A 209 -14.67 -8.03 3.34
C TRP A 209 -14.85 -9.56 3.40
N ALA A 210 -14.15 -10.22 4.32
CA ALA A 210 -14.34 -11.66 4.53
C ALA A 210 -15.77 -11.97 4.96
N PHE A 211 -16.31 -11.26 5.94
CA PHE A 211 -17.66 -11.50 6.47
C PHE A 211 -18.77 -11.17 5.46
N SER A 212 -18.58 -10.17 4.59
CA SER A 212 -19.59 -9.72 3.62
C SER A 212 -19.75 -10.63 2.41
N ASN A 213 -18.74 -11.42 2.04
CA ASN A 213 -18.78 -12.28 0.86
C ASN A 213 -19.81 -13.41 0.98
N LYS A 214 -20.53 -13.69 -0.13
CA LYS A 214 -21.51 -14.78 -0.19
C LYS A 214 -20.86 -16.16 -0.25
N THR A 215 -19.75 -16.30 -0.94
CA THR A 215 -19.09 -17.58 -1.20
C THR A 215 -17.62 -17.54 -0.81
N SER A 216 -17.06 -18.70 -0.44
CA SER A 216 -15.63 -18.84 -0.12
C SER A 216 -14.71 -18.89 -1.35
N ARG A 217 -15.27 -18.85 -2.57
CA ARG A 217 -14.48 -18.95 -3.82
C ARG A 217 -13.61 -17.74 -4.11
N ALA A 218 -13.87 -16.64 -3.40
CA ALA A 218 -13.06 -15.41 -3.53
C ALA A 218 -11.76 -15.45 -2.73
N PHE A 219 -11.54 -16.48 -1.91
CA PHE A 219 -10.39 -16.61 -1.00
C PHE A 219 -9.57 -17.85 -1.29
#